data_f399e25a90f56b6323fb913e16a23251
#
_entry.id   f399e25a90f56b6323fb913e16a23251
#
_cell.length_a   1.000
_cell.length_b   1.000
_cell.length_c   1.000
_cell.angle_alpha   90.00
_cell.angle_beta   90.00
_cell.angle_gamma   90.00
#
_symmetry.space_group_name_H-M   'P 1'
#
loop_
_entity.id
_entity.type
_entity.pdbx_description
1 polymer ?
#
loop_
_entity_poly.entity_id
_entity_poly.type
_entity_poly.pdbx_seq_one_letter_code
_entity_poly.pdbx_strand_id
1 'polypeptide(L)'
;MKEVYLVSMARTAVGGFGGSLKGVPAVELGSIVIKEALKRGNVDAKDVNEVFFGNVLQAALGQNPARQASLKAGLPIETPCTTLNKVCGSGLHSV
;
A
#
# COMPACT_ATOMS: atom_id res chain seq x y z
N MET A 1 -10.10 0.72 -26.73
CA MET A 1 -9.19 0.79 -25.58
C MET A 1 -9.95 1.30 -24.37
N LYS A 2 -9.78 0.65 -23.23
CA LYS A 2 -10.39 1.13 -21.99
C LYS A 2 -9.60 2.33 -21.45
N GLU A 3 -10.31 3.32 -20.95
CA GLU A 3 -9.69 4.43 -20.25
C GLU A 3 -9.38 4.04 -18.80
N VAL A 4 -8.22 4.44 -18.32
CA VAL A 4 -7.79 4.19 -16.95
C VAL A 4 -7.36 5.51 -16.34
N TYR A 5 -7.78 5.78 -15.11
CA TYR A 5 -7.55 7.04 -14.44
C TYR A 5 -6.81 6.86 -13.13
N LEU A 6 -5.90 7.78 -12.83
CA LEU A 6 -5.35 7.94 -11.49
C LEU A 6 -6.29 8.87 -10.73
N VAL A 7 -7.00 8.33 -9.74
CA VAL A 7 -8.05 9.06 -9.02
C VAL A 7 -7.51 9.76 -7.79
N SER A 8 -6.48 9.19 -7.15
CA SER A 8 -5.93 9.74 -5.92
C SER A 8 -4.50 9.29 -5.73
N MET A 9 -3.77 10.01 -4.90
CA MET A 9 -2.42 9.63 -4.52
C MET A 9 -2.09 10.17 -3.14
N ALA A 10 -1.23 9.44 -2.42
CA ALA A 10 -0.75 9.85 -1.11
C ALA A 10 0.63 9.25 -0.86
N ARG A 11 1.42 9.91 -0.04
CA ARG A 11 2.78 9.50 0.31
C ARG A 11 3.04 9.83 1.78
N THR A 12 3.74 8.94 2.48
CA THR A 12 4.36 9.30 3.76
C THR A 12 5.66 10.08 3.50
N ALA A 13 6.26 10.59 4.56
CA ALA A 13 7.63 11.10 4.48
C ALA A 13 8.58 9.96 4.08
N VAL A 14 9.69 10.32 3.46
CA VAL A 14 10.79 9.39 3.17
C VAL A 14 11.86 9.61 4.22
N GLY A 15 12.15 8.58 5.02
CA GLY A 15 13.14 8.67 6.09
C GLY A 15 14.51 8.19 5.65
N GLY A 16 15.54 8.59 6.40
CA GLY A 16 16.87 8.05 6.24
C GLY A 16 17.02 6.70 6.95
N PHE A 17 18.05 5.94 6.60
CA PHE A 17 18.35 4.66 7.26
C PHE A 17 18.57 4.87 8.77
N GLY A 18 17.82 4.14 9.58
CA GLY A 18 17.86 4.30 11.05
C GLY A 18 17.31 5.63 11.55
N GLY A 19 16.64 6.41 10.68
CA GLY A 19 16.15 7.74 11.00
C GLY A 19 14.77 7.79 11.64
N SER A 20 14.00 8.83 11.32
CA SER A 20 12.74 9.16 12.01
C SER A 20 11.64 8.10 11.86
N LEU A 21 11.67 7.31 10.79
CA LEU A 21 10.67 6.27 10.54
C LEU A 21 11.10 4.87 10.98
N LYS A 22 12.26 4.73 11.62
CA LYS A 22 12.81 3.42 11.98
C LYS A 22 11.88 2.58 12.86
N GLY A 23 11.07 3.23 13.67
CA GLY A 23 10.12 2.56 14.56
C GLY A 23 8.76 2.28 13.94
N VAL A 24 8.56 2.60 12.66
CA VAL A 24 7.26 2.44 11.99
C VAL A 24 7.37 1.30 10.97
N PRO A 25 6.67 0.17 11.20
CA PRO A 25 6.70 -0.94 10.25
C PRO A 25 6.13 -0.55 8.88
N ALA A 26 6.62 -1.19 7.82
CA ALA A 26 6.17 -0.94 6.46
C ALA A 26 4.65 -1.12 6.31
N VAL A 27 4.10 -2.12 6.98
CA VAL A 27 2.64 -2.39 6.96
C VAL A 27 1.86 -1.20 7.52
N GLU A 28 2.37 -0.55 8.57
CA GLU A 28 1.75 0.63 9.15
C GLU A 28 1.78 1.81 8.17
N LEU A 29 2.94 2.04 7.56
CA LEU A 29 3.07 3.08 6.53
C LEU A 29 2.09 2.82 5.38
N GLY A 30 1.98 1.57 4.95
CA GLY A 30 1.04 1.15 3.91
C GLY A 30 -0.41 1.43 4.28
N SER A 31 -0.81 1.12 5.51
CA SER A 31 -2.19 1.35 5.95
C SER A 31 -2.52 2.85 5.98
N ILE A 32 -1.58 3.68 6.38
CA ILE A 32 -1.75 5.13 6.41
C ILE A 32 -2.01 5.68 5.02
N VAL A 33 -1.20 5.27 4.04
CA VAL A 33 -1.37 5.79 2.67
C VAL A 33 -2.63 5.27 2.00
N ILE A 34 -3.05 4.04 2.30
CA ILE A 34 -4.34 3.52 1.79
C ILE A 34 -5.48 4.39 2.32
N LYS A 35 -5.55 4.60 3.61
CA LYS A 35 -6.60 5.41 4.22
C LYS A 35 -6.66 6.81 3.62
N GLU A 36 -5.50 7.45 3.52
CA GLU A 36 -5.43 8.81 3.00
C GLU A 36 -5.79 8.89 1.52
N ALA A 37 -5.34 7.93 0.71
CA ALA A 37 -5.66 7.90 -0.71
C ALA A 37 -7.18 7.72 -0.93
N LEU A 38 -7.81 6.82 -0.18
CA LEU A 38 -9.26 6.62 -0.26
C LEU A 38 -10.01 7.87 0.13
N LYS A 39 -9.58 8.54 1.20
CA LYS A 39 -10.19 9.78 1.68
C LYS A 39 -10.09 10.88 0.63
N ARG A 40 -8.91 11.12 0.08
CA ARG A 40 -8.68 12.15 -0.95
C ARG A 40 -9.45 11.89 -2.23
N GLY A 41 -9.55 10.62 -2.62
CA GLY A 41 -10.28 10.22 -3.82
C GLY A 41 -11.77 10.07 -3.60
N ASN A 42 -12.26 10.23 -2.37
CA ASN A 42 -13.64 9.99 -1.99
C ASN A 42 -14.12 8.61 -2.44
N VAL A 43 -13.26 7.61 -2.23
CA VAL A 43 -13.53 6.21 -2.58
C VAL A 43 -13.85 5.43 -1.32
N ASP A 44 -14.96 4.71 -1.36
CA ASP A 44 -15.36 3.84 -0.25
C ASP A 44 -14.47 2.59 -0.22
N ALA A 45 -14.04 2.18 0.96
CA ALA A 45 -13.17 1.00 1.10
C ALA A 45 -13.77 -0.26 0.48
N LYS A 46 -15.09 -0.42 0.56
CA LYS A 46 -15.81 -1.56 -0.01
C LYS A 46 -15.77 -1.59 -1.54
N ASP A 47 -15.45 -0.48 -2.19
CA ASP A 47 -15.40 -0.38 -3.64
C ASP A 47 -14.01 -0.68 -4.21
N VAL A 48 -13.03 -0.97 -3.35
CA VAL A 48 -11.69 -1.37 -3.77
C VAL A 48 -11.73 -2.84 -4.20
N ASN A 49 -11.44 -3.09 -5.47
CA ASN A 49 -11.52 -4.44 -6.03
C ASN A 49 -10.24 -5.25 -5.77
N GLU A 50 -9.09 -4.59 -5.72
CA GLU A 50 -7.81 -5.28 -5.59
C GLU A 50 -6.75 -4.32 -5.07
N VAL A 51 -5.75 -4.86 -4.35
CA VAL A 51 -4.64 -4.10 -3.80
C VAL A 51 -3.32 -4.69 -4.30
N PHE A 52 -2.46 -3.85 -4.85
CA PHE A 52 -1.09 -4.20 -5.21
C PHE A 52 -0.12 -3.28 -4.48
N PHE A 53 0.83 -3.87 -3.76
CA PHE A 53 1.91 -3.11 -3.14
C PHE A 53 3.27 -3.68 -3.52
N GLY A 54 4.18 -2.79 -3.90
CA GLY A 54 5.59 -3.13 -4.05
C GLY A 54 6.26 -3.11 -2.68
N ASN A 55 6.97 -4.20 -2.35
CA ASN A 55 7.77 -4.27 -1.13
C ASN A 55 8.97 -5.17 -1.37
N VAL A 56 10.17 -4.59 -1.34
CA VAL A 56 11.40 -5.32 -1.65
C VAL A 56 11.90 -6.09 -0.43
N LEU A 57 12.04 -5.42 0.71
CA LEU A 57 12.60 -6.00 1.93
C LEU A 57 11.45 -6.46 2.84
N GLN A 58 11.08 -7.72 2.72
CA GLN A 58 9.92 -8.28 3.40
C GLN A 58 10.27 -9.09 4.65
N ALA A 59 11.55 -9.24 4.95
CA ALA A 59 11.99 -10.03 6.11
C ALA A 59 11.37 -9.50 7.40
N ALA A 60 10.88 -10.41 8.23
CA ALA A 60 10.26 -10.11 9.53
C ALA A 60 8.97 -9.27 9.46
N LEU A 61 8.36 -9.11 8.28
CA LEU A 61 7.09 -8.40 8.13
C LEU A 61 5.88 -9.33 8.19
N GLY A 62 6.10 -10.64 8.30
CA GLY A 62 5.01 -11.62 8.26
C GLY A 62 4.56 -11.93 6.85
N GLN A 63 3.37 -12.50 6.73
CA GLN A 63 2.83 -12.90 5.43
C GLN A 63 2.16 -11.74 4.71
N ASN A 64 2.40 -11.62 3.43
CA ASN A 64 1.73 -10.70 2.51
C ASN A 64 1.53 -9.29 3.10
N PRO A 65 2.58 -8.46 3.15
CA PRO A 65 2.46 -7.10 3.70
C PRO A 65 1.35 -6.25 3.10
N ALA A 66 1.07 -6.41 1.81
CA ALA A 66 -0.05 -5.72 1.16
C ALA A 66 -1.38 -6.10 1.83
N ARG A 67 -1.56 -7.36 2.14
CA ARG A 67 -2.75 -7.86 2.83
C ARG A 67 -2.88 -7.27 4.23
N GLN A 68 -1.78 -7.26 4.97
CA GLN A 68 -1.77 -6.68 6.32
C GLN A 68 -2.12 -5.19 6.29
N ALA A 69 -1.54 -4.45 5.36
CA ALA A 69 -1.81 -3.01 5.21
C ALA A 69 -3.28 -2.77 4.83
N SER A 70 -3.81 -3.59 3.93
CA SER A 70 -5.20 -3.52 3.49
C SER A 70 -6.17 -3.72 4.65
N LEU A 71 -5.97 -4.76 5.45
CA LEU A 71 -6.82 -5.03 6.61
C LEU A 71 -6.73 -3.93 7.66
N LYS A 72 -5.52 -3.44 7.94
CA LYS A 72 -5.32 -2.33 8.87
C LYS A 72 -6.00 -1.04 8.40
N ALA A 73 -6.08 -0.83 7.11
CA ALA A 73 -6.73 0.34 6.53
C ALA A 73 -8.26 0.22 6.54
N GLY A 74 -8.80 -0.94 6.86
CA GLY A 74 -10.24 -1.14 6.93
C GLY A 74 -10.88 -1.64 5.65
N LEU A 75 -10.10 -2.14 4.71
CA LEU A 75 -10.65 -2.75 3.50
C LEU A 75 -11.34 -4.08 3.83
N PRO A 76 -12.34 -4.50 3.02
CA PRO A 76 -13.01 -5.77 3.24
C PRO A 76 -12.05 -6.97 3.19
N ILE A 77 -12.37 -8.01 3.94
CA ILE A 77 -11.56 -9.23 3.96
C ILE A 77 -11.57 -9.95 2.60
N GLU A 78 -12.56 -9.68 1.77
CA GLU A 78 -12.69 -10.28 0.44
C GLU A 78 -11.76 -9.64 -0.60
N THR A 79 -11.22 -8.46 -0.32
CA THR A 79 -10.37 -7.74 -1.27
C THR A 79 -9.05 -8.48 -1.45
N PRO A 80 -8.74 -9.00 -2.66
CA PRO A 80 -7.47 -9.68 -2.90
C PRO A 80 -6.30 -8.71 -2.86
N CYS A 81 -5.19 -9.18 -2.33
CA CYS A 81 -3.99 -8.36 -2.14
C CYS A 81 -2.76 -9.10 -2.65
N THR A 82 -1.93 -8.40 -3.40
CA THR A 82 -0.68 -8.91 -3.92
C THR A 82 0.48 -8.04 -3.47
N THR A 83 1.46 -8.66 -2.84
CA THR A 83 2.75 -8.01 -2.57
C THR A 83 3.72 -8.44 -3.65
N LEU A 84 4.30 -7.47 -4.34
CA LEU A 84 5.22 -7.77 -5.44
C LEU A 84 6.61 -7.21 -5.18
N ASN A 85 7.60 -7.85 -5.77
CA ASN A 85 8.98 -7.41 -5.67
C ASN A 85 9.63 -7.44 -7.05
N LYS A 86 9.98 -6.29 -7.53
CA LYS A 86 10.73 -6.08 -8.76
C LYS A 86 11.89 -5.13 -8.49
N VAL A 87 12.48 -5.28 -7.32
CA VAL A 87 13.56 -4.44 -6.79
C VAL A 87 13.16 -2.97 -6.91
N CYS A 88 13.98 -2.12 -7.53
CA CYS A 88 13.70 -0.68 -7.61
C CYS A 88 12.45 -0.34 -8.45
N GLY A 89 11.98 -1.25 -9.27
CA GLY A 89 10.78 -1.06 -10.08
C GLY A 89 9.47 -1.48 -9.42
N SER A 90 9.51 -1.94 -8.17
CA SER A 90 8.32 -2.50 -7.50
C SER A 90 7.16 -1.51 -7.38
N GLY A 91 7.45 -0.26 -7.00
CA GLY A 91 6.41 0.75 -6.86
C GLY A 91 5.72 1.06 -8.18
N LEU A 92 6.49 1.31 -9.22
CA LEU A 92 5.93 1.61 -10.54
C LEU A 92 5.17 0.40 -11.11
N HIS A 93 5.69 -0.81 -10.88
CA HIS A 93 5.05 -2.03 -11.35
C HIS A 93 3.69 -2.30 -10.67
N SER A 94 3.50 -1.80 -9.44
CA SER A 94 2.24 -1.97 -8.72
C SER A 94 1.13 -1.06 -9.26
N VAL A 95 1.47 -0.03 -9.99
CA VAL A 95 0.53 0.88 -10.64
C VAL A 95 0.15 0.37 -12.02
#